data_534515f1c72ea2ee70e5f2c1e62d5f91
#
_entry.id   534515f1c72ea2ee70e5f2c1e62d5f91
#
_cell.length_a   1.000
_cell.length_b   1.000
_cell.length_c   1.000
_cell.angle_alpha   90.00
_cell.angle_beta   90.00
_cell.angle_gamma   90.00
#
_symmetry.space_group_name_H-M   'P 1'
#
loop_
_entity.id
_entity.type
_entity.pdbx_description
1 polymer ?
#
loop_
_entity_poly.entity_id
_entity_poly.type
_entity_poly.pdbx_seq_one_letter_code
_entity_poly.pdbx_strand_id
1 'polypeptide(L)'
;MKSPWILYVDGVATTLPLLSGVVARRRLSPARRWIVGWSGVTIALNVVALALAMQGKNNHWLGYLLLPVAGALLLWGLSCWQRSALASLAMRLAIPLLLVTWAGLVLRFEDTRTFSLVAEPFAGLLIMAAAIYTLVSRGINERGRFGAQDWFWISAGLVLYAGLTVALPPASYWLLTRHPELVIRAYELKAAIETVALLLISRGMFCPTPARPSGGSSSREPSRSRSSSSDSSRPW
;
A
#
# COMPACT_ATOMS: atom_id res chain seq x y z
N MET A 1 15.48 30.44 8.45
CA MET A 1 14.16 29.87 8.81
C MET A 1 14.39 28.60 9.60
N LYS A 2 13.80 28.45 10.80
CA LYS A 2 13.90 27.17 11.54
C LYS A 2 13.05 26.15 10.79
N SER A 3 13.63 25.01 10.45
CA SER A 3 12.87 23.91 9.82
C SER A 3 11.76 23.49 10.80
N PRO A 4 10.51 23.36 10.33
CA PRO A 4 9.41 22.94 11.19
C PRO A 4 9.71 21.56 11.76
N TRP A 5 9.60 21.40 13.06
CA TRP A 5 9.85 20.13 13.77
C TRP A 5 9.03 18.96 13.19
N ILE A 6 7.87 19.27 12.62
CA ILE A 6 6.96 18.29 12.01
C ILE A 6 7.62 17.52 10.85
N LEU A 7 8.55 18.13 10.11
CA LEU A 7 9.27 17.45 9.03
C LEU A 7 10.22 16.37 9.57
N TYR A 8 10.79 16.57 10.77
CA TYR A 8 11.60 15.53 11.42
C TYR A 8 10.71 14.38 11.90
N VAL A 9 9.51 14.69 12.41
CA VAL A 9 8.53 13.67 12.81
C VAL A 9 8.10 12.83 11.61
N ASP A 10 7.83 13.45 10.47
CA ASP A 10 7.48 12.77 9.23
C ASP A 10 8.63 11.86 8.74
N GLY A 11 9.86 12.37 8.74
CA GLY A 11 11.03 11.57 8.39
C GLY A 11 11.22 10.34 9.29
N VAL A 12 10.95 10.45 10.59
CA VAL A 12 10.95 9.30 11.52
C VAL A 12 9.75 8.38 11.22
N ALA A 13 8.56 8.94 11.01
CA ALA A 13 7.35 8.17 10.73
C ALA A 13 7.50 7.30 9.48
N THR A 14 8.20 7.78 8.45
CA THR A 14 8.48 7.02 7.21
C THR A 14 9.22 5.71 7.49
N THR A 15 9.98 5.60 8.59
CA THR A 15 10.67 4.36 8.97
C THR A 15 9.77 3.34 9.66
N LEU A 16 8.62 3.76 10.22
CA LEU A 16 7.77 2.91 11.05
C LEU A 16 7.23 1.66 10.33
N PRO A 17 6.72 1.71 9.06
CA PRO A 17 6.27 0.51 8.39
C PRO A 17 7.39 -0.52 8.16
N LEU A 18 8.62 -0.07 7.87
CA LEU A 18 9.77 -0.95 7.72
C LEU A 18 10.13 -1.60 9.06
N LEU A 19 10.28 -0.82 10.13
CA LEU A 19 10.62 -1.33 11.45
C LEU A 19 9.56 -2.31 11.96
N SER A 20 8.28 -1.95 11.81
CA SER A 20 7.15 -2.81 12.15
C SER A 20 7.19 -4.13 11.37
N GLY A 21 7.50 -4.07 10.09
CA GLY A 21 7.67 -5.23 9.23
C GLY A 21 8.84 -6.12 9.66
N VAL A 22 9.99 -5.53 10.00
CA VAL A 22 11.16 -6.29 10.49
C VAL A 22 10.86 -6.99 11.81
N VAL A 23 10.19 -6.32 12.76
CA VAL A 23 9.77 -6.91 14.03
C VAL A 23 8.78 -8.05 13.79
N ALA A 24 7.80 -7.86 12.90
CA ALA A 24 6.77 -8.84 12.58
C ALA A 24 7.22 -9.89 11.54
N ARG A 25 8.48 -9.93 11.10
CA ARG A 25 8.98 -10.67 9.92
C ARG A 25 8.53 -12.12 9.82
N ARG A 26 8.42 -12.82 10.96
CA ARG A 26 8.01 -14.24 11.01
C ARG A 26 6.52 -14.46 10.76
N ARG A 27 5.70 -13.39 10.85
CA ARG A 27 4.24 -13.43 10.73
C ARG A 27 3.71 -12.63 9.55
N LEU A 28 4.60 -12.19 8.64
CA LEU A 28 4.20 -11.40 7.49
C LEU A 28 3.47 -12.25 6.46
N SER A 29 2.26 -11.82 6.10
CA SER A 29 1.56 -12.31 4.91
C SER A 29 2.32 -11.90 3.62
N PRO A 30 2.10 -12.59 2.48
CA PRO A 30 2.69 -12.19 1.20
C PRO A 30 2.46 -10.71 0.87
N ALA A 31 1.24 -10.20 1.09
CA ALA A 31 0.90 -8.80 0.87
C ALA A 31 1.76 -7.85 1.70
N ARG A 32 1.90 -8.11 3.02
CA ARG A 32 2.70 -7.26 3.91
C ARG A 32 4.17 -7.23 3.52
N ARG A 33 4.73 -8.32 2.97
CA ARG A 33 6.14 -8.33 2.50
C ARG A 33 6.37 -7.30 1.41
N TRP A 34 5.42 -7.14 0.49
CA TRP A 34 5.50 -6.13 -0.56
C TRP A 34 5.40 -4.70 -0.01
N ILE A 35 4.54 -4.48 0.99
CA ILE A 35 4.44 -3.18 1.68
C ILE A 35 5.74 -2.85 2.43
N VAL A 36 6.36 -3.83 3.10
CA VAL A 36 7.69 -3.66 3.73
C VAL A 36 8.75 -3.36 2.67
N GLY A 37 8.72 -4.05 1.54
CA GLY A 37 9.60 -3.79 0.39
C GLY A 37 9.46 -2.35 -0.13
N TRP A 38 8.22 -1.88 -0.31
CA TRP A 38 7.94 -0.49 -0.66
C TRP A 38 8.56 0.50 0.35
N SER A 39 8.30 0.31 1.64
CA SER A 39 8.85 1.18 2.68
C SER A 39 10.39 1.17 2.67
N GLY A 40 11.01 0.00 2.49
CA GLY A 40 12.46 -0.13 2.41
C GLY A 40 13.06 0.63 1.21
N VAL A 41 12.46 0.50 0.03
CA VAL A 41 12.89 1.22 -1.17
C VAL A 41 12.70 2.73 -1.00
N THR A 42 11.57 3.15 -0.44
CA THR A 42 11.29 4.57 -0.17
C THR A 42 12.35 5.18 0.75
N ILE A 43 12.67 4.51 1.86
CA ILE A 43 13.69 5.00 2.79
C ILE A 43 15.06 5.04 2.12
N ALA A 44 15.45 4.00 1.39
CA ALA A 44 16.74 3.96 0.72
C ALA A 44 16.91 5.11 -0.26
N LEU A 45 15.90 5.39 -1.09
CA LEU A 45 15.95 6.50 -2.05
C LEU A 45 15.88 7.86 -1.36
N ASN A 46 15.11 8.00 -0.27
CA ASN A 46 15.08 9.23 0.51
C ASN A 46 16.44 9.54 1.17
N VAL A 47 17.14 8.52 1.66
CA VAL A 47 18.52 8.68 2.20
C VAL A 47 19.47 9.14 1.10
N VAL A 48 19.41 8.55 -0.10
CA VAL A 48 20.21 8.98 -1.25
C VAL A 48 19.84 10.41 -1.66
N ALA A 49 18.55 10.74 -1.70
CA ALA A 49 18.09 12.09 -2.03
C ALA A 49 18.60 13.13 -1.03
N LEU A 50 18.57 12.81 0.26
CA LEU A 50 19.12 13.67 1.30
C LEU A 50 20.64 13.86 1.14
N ALA A 51 21.38 12.80 0.88
CA ALA A 51 22.83 12.88 0.67
C ALA A 51 23.19 13.74 -0.55
N LEU A 52 22.42 13.66 -1.65
CA LEU A 52 22.60 14.53 -2.81
C LEU A 52 22.24 15.99 -2.50
N ALA A 53 21.15 16.22 -1.78
CA ALA A 53 20.75 17.57 -1.36
C ALA A 53 21.82 18.23 -0.48
N MET A 54 22.43 17.49 0.45
CA MET A 54 23.55 17.99 1.29
C MET A 54 24.78 18.36 0.46
N GLN A 55 24.97 17.77 -0.73
CA GLN A 55 26.03 18.11 -1.68
C GLN A 55 25.62 19.24 -2.65
N GLY A 56 24.43 19.83 -2.49
CA GLY A 56 23.90 20.85 -3.41
C GLY A 56 23.55 20.31 -4.80
N LYS A 57 23.44 18.98 -4.96
CA LYS A 57 23.10 18.33 -6.23
C LYS A 57 21.57 18.18 -6.38
N ASN A 58 21.09 18.20 -7.62
CA ASN A 58 19.69 17.92 -7.91
C ASN A 58 19.35 16.46 -7.55
N ASN A 59 18.32 16.30 -6.74
CA ASN A 59 17.80 15.01 -6.26
C ASN A 59 16.37 14.71 -6.72
N HIS A 60 15.71 15.62 -7.45
CA HIS A 60 14.31 15.45 -7.88
C HIS A 60 14.10 14.22 -8.77
N TRP A 61 15.07 13.88 -9.60
CA TRP A 61 15.00 12.70 -10.47
C TRP A 61 14.81 11.38 -9.70
N LEU A 62 15.24 11.30 -8.42
CA LEU A 62 15.02 10.13 -7.56
C LEU A 62 13.53 9.93 -7.25
N GLY A 63 12.76 11.01 -7.10
CA GLY A 63 11.32 10.94 -6.95
C GLY A 63 10.66 10.28 -8.17
N TYR A 64 11.09 10.66 -9.38
CA TYR A 64 10.61 10.05 -10.61
C TYR A 64 10.96 8.55 -10.70
N LEU A 65 12.14 8.15 -10.24
CA LEU A 65 12.52 6.74 -10.19
C LEU A 65 11.75 5.95 -9.12
N LEU A 66 11.53 6.56 -7.96
CA LEU A 66 10.77 5.93 -6.86
C LEU A 66 9.33 5.62 -7.27
N LEU A 67 8.69 6.51 -8.03
CA LEU A 67 7.27 6.48 -8.33
C LEU A 67 6.79 5.17 -8.98
N PRO A 68 7.38 4.69 -10.10
CA PRO A 68 6.99 3.43 -10.73
C PRO A 68 7.33 2.22 -9.85
N VAL A 69 8.46 2.24 -9.14
CA VAL A 69 8.87 1.14 -8.26
C VAL A 69 7.93 1.03 -7.06
N ALA A 70 7.66 2.16 -6.39
CA ALA A 70 6.74 2.22 -5.27
C ALA A 70 5.33 1.78 -5.67
N GLY A 71 4.83 2.31 -6.80
CA GLY A 71 3.52 1.95 -7.34
C GLY A 71 3.40 0.46 -7.66
N ALA A 72 4.41 -0.14 -8.28
CA ALA A 72 4.44 -1.57 -8.59
C ALA A 72 4.38 -2.43 -7.32
N LEU A 73 5.20 -2.10 -6.31
CA LEU A 73 5.23 -2.83 -5.03
C LEU A 73 3.89 -2.74 -4.29
N LEU A 74 3.28 -1.55 -4.26
CA LEU A 74 1.99 -1.33 -3.60
C LEU A 74 0.85 -2.04 -4.34
N LEU A 75 0.76 -1.93 -5.66
CA LEU A 75 -0.26 -2.61 -6.46
C LEU A 75 -0.14 -4.14 -6.35
N TRP A 76 1.10 -4.66 -6.35
CA TRP A 76 1.33 -6.09 -6.15
C TRP A 76 0.90 -6.52 -4.75
N GLY A 77 1.27 -5.76 -3.72
CA GLY A 77 0.82 -6.00 -2.34
C GLY A 77 -0.70 -6.03 -2.22
N LEU A 78 -1.40 -5.03 -2.77
CA LEU A 78 -2.86 -4.96 -2.78
C LEU A 78 -3.49 -6.12 -3.57
N SER A 79 -2.87 -6.57 -4.67
CA SER A 79 -3.34 -7.71 -5.45
C SER A 79 -3.38 -9.02 -4.65
N CYS A 80 -2.47 -9.19 -3.68
CA CYS A 80 -2.40 -10.37 -2.83
C CYS A 80 -3.58 -10.48 -1.84
N TRP A 81 -4.29 -9.39 -1.55
CA TRP A 81 -5.49 -9.41 -0.71
C TRP A 81 -6.77 -9.67 -1.50
N GLN A 82 -6.73 -9.65 -2.83
CA GLN A 82 -7.95 -9.85 -3.62
C GLN A 82 -8.43 -11.30 -3.53
N ARG A 83 -9.75 -11.48 -3.36
CA ARG A 83 -10.39 -12.80 -3.38
C ARG A 83 -10.68 -13.26 -4.80
N SER A 84 -11.09 -12.33 -5.66
CA SER A 84 -11.33 -12.60 -7.06
C SER A 84 -10.02 -12.66 -7.84
N ALA A 85 -9.85 -13.74 -8.62
CA ALA A 85 -8.71 -13.87 -9.53
C ALA A 85 -8.66 -12.73 -10.55
N LEU A 86 -9.83 -12.29 -11.03
CA LEU A 86 -9.96 -11.18 -11.97
C LEU A 86 -9.48 -9.85 -11.34
N ALA A 87 -9.90 -9.55 -10.10
CA ALA A 87 -9.46 -8.34 -9.41
C ALA A 87 -7.94 -8.36 -9.12
N SER A 88 -7.41 -9.52 -8.73
CA SER A 88 -5.96 -9.69 -8.54
C SER A 88 -5.21 -9.49 -9.86
N LEU A 89 -5.71 -10.05 -10.96
CA LEU A 89 -5.13 -9.86 -12.29
C LEU A 89 -5.21 -8.41 -12.75
N ALA A 90 -6.35 -7.75 -12.57
CA ALA A 90 -6.53 -6.34 -12.93
C ALA A 90 -5.51 -5.43 -12.21
N MET A 91 -5.28 -5.64 -10.91
CA MET A 91 -4.28 -4.88 -10.16
C MET A 91 -2.85 -5.16 -10.64
N ARG A 92 -2.54 -6.39 -11.04
CA ARG A 92 -1.22 -6.73 -11.61
C ARG A 92 -1.05 -6.14 -13.01
N LEU A 93 -2.10 -6.13 -13.83
CA LEU A 93 -2.08 -5.48 -15.15
C LEU A 93 -2.02 -3.94 -15.05
N ALA A 94 -2.47 -3.36 -13.93
CA ALA A 94 -2.27 -1.94 -13.67
C ALA A 94 -0.79 -1.56 -13.51
N ILE A 95 0.10 -2.51 -13.19
CA ILE A 95 1.55 -2.23 -13.07
C ILE A 95 2.17 -1.86 -14.44
N PRO A 96 2.10 -2.69 -15.50
CA PRO A 96 2.61 -2.29 -16.79
C PRO A 96 1.90 -1.04 -17.34
N LEU A 97 0.60 -0.87 -17.09
CA LEU A 97 -0.12 0.35 -17.45
C LEU A 97 0.49 1.58 -16.73
N LEU A 98 0.76 1.48 -15.43
CA LEU A 98 1.44 2.53 -14.66
C LEU A 98 2.81 2.87 -15.28
N LEU A 99 3.62 1.85 -15.60
CA LEU A 99 4.96 2.05 -16.16
C LEU A 99 4.92 2.76 -17.52
N VAL A 100 4.04 2.32 -18.42
CA VAL A 100 3.89 2.93 -19.75
C VAL A 100 3.37 4.36 -19.65
N THR A 101 2.34 4.58 -18.82
CA THR A 101 1.76 5.91 -18.65
C THR A 101 2.76 6.85 -17.96
N TRP A 102 3.45 6.38 -16.91
CA TRP A 102 4.50 7.15 -16.24
C TRP A 102 5.61 7.56 -17.23
N ALA A 103 6.13 6.62 -18.04
CA ALA A 103 7.16 6.93 -19.02
C ALA A 103 6.67 7.97 -20.04
N GLY A 104 5.43 7.81 -20.53
CA GLY A 104 4.82 8.76 -21.46
C GLY A 104 4.64 10.16 -20.86
N LEU A 105 4.18 10.25 -19.59
CA LEU A 105 4.00 11.51 -18.89
C LEU A 105 5.33 12.21 -18.62
N VAL A 106 6.33 11.48 -18.13
CA VAL A 106 7.67 12.03 -17.84
C VAL A 106 8.33 12.54 -19.13
N LEU A 107 8.29 11.74 -20.20
CA LEU A 107 8.94 12.11 -21.47
C LEU A 107 8.26 13.28 -22.20
N ARG A 108 6.95 13.49 -21.98
CA ARG A 108 6.18 14.45 -22.77
C ARG A 108 5.84 15.74 -22.03
N PHE A 109 5.67 15.68 -20.70
CA PHE A 109 5.07 16.76 -19.93
C PHE A 109 5.89 17.24 -18.73
N GLU A 110 6.93 16.50 -18.32
CA GLU A 110 7.63 16.82 -17.08
C GLU A 110 9.15 16.99 -17.29
N ASP A 111 9.74 17.88 -16.48
CA ASP A 111 11.19 18.02 -16.35
C ASP A 111 11.64 17.36 -15.04
N THR A 112 12.50 16.35 -15.13
CA THR A 112 13.05 15.63 -13.98
C THR A 112 13.90 16.50 -13.03
N ARG A 113 14.10 17.78 -13.38
CA ARG A 113 14.78 18.76 -12.53
C ARG A 113 13.84 19.45 -11.54
N THR A 114 12.55 19.30 -11.70
CA THR A 114 11.50 19.90 -10.89
C THR A 114 10.61 18.84 -10.23
N PHE A 115 9.66 19.27 -9.40
CA PHE A 115 8.67 18.38 -8.82
C PHE A 115 7.71 17.83 -9.87
N SER A 116 7.30 16.57 -9.70
CA SER A 116 6.30 15.94 -10.55
C SER A 116 4.91 16.53 -10.29
N LEU A 117 4.32 17.15 -11.31
CA LEU A 117 2.98 17.76 -11.23
C LEU A 117 1.88 16.87 -11.81
N VAL A 118 2.22 15.88 -12.64
CA VAL A 118 1.27 15.05 -13.37
C VAL A 118 1.47 13.57 -13.08
N ALA A 119 2.70 13.07 -13.18
CA ALA A 119 2.98 11.64 -13.03
C ALA A 119 2.76 11.16 -11.58
N GLU A 120 3.13 11.97 -10.58
CA GLU A 120 2.94 11.64 -9.17
C GLU A 120 1.45 11.60 -8.78
N PRO A 121 0.61 12.60 -9.07
CA PRO A 121 -0.84 12.50 -8.85
C PRO A 121 -1.50 11.36 -9.59
N PHE A 122 -1.09 11.04 -10.81
CA PHE A 122 -1.62 9.91 -11.57
C PHE A 122 -1.35 8.57 -10.84
N ALA A 123 -0.11 8.35 -10.43
CA ALA A 123 0.25 7.14 -9.67
C ALA A 123 -0.50 7.08 -8.32
N GLY A 124 -0.62 8.21 -7.63
CA GLY A 124 -1.40 8.33 -6.41
C GLY A 124 -2.87 7.95 -6.60
N LEU A 125 -3.52 8.44 -7.67
CA LEU A 125 -4.90 8.08 -8.00
C LEU A 125 -5.07 6.58 -8.22
N LEU A 126 -4.15 5.95 -8.94
CA LEU A 126 -4.20 4.52 -9.21
C LEU A 126 -4.05 3.69 -7.92
N ILE A 127 -3.11 4.05 -7.06
CA ILE A 127 -2.90 3.40 -5.76
C ILE A 127 -4.11 3.63 -4.85
N MET A 128 -4.64 4.84 -4.79
CA MET A 128 -5.80 5.19 -3.99
C MET A 128 -7.04 4.39 -4.44
N ALA A 129 -7.30 4.32 -5.74
CA ALA A 129 -8.41 3.53 -6.30
C ALA A 129 -8.27 2.03 -5.95
N ALA A 130 -7.06 1.46 -6.07
CA ALA A 130 -6.79 0.08 -5.70
C ALA A 130 -6.97 -0.18 -4.19
N ALA A 131 -6.56 0.76 -3.34
CA ALA A 131 -6.73 0.68 -1.90
C ALA A 131 -8.21 0.80 -1.49
N ILE A 132 -8.97 1.75 -2.07
CA ILE A 132 -10.42 1.89 -1.87
C ILE A 132 -11.14 0.62 -2.33
N TYR A 133 -10.82 0.11 -3.51
CA TYR A 133 -11.39 -1.14 -3.99
C TYR A 133 -11.14 -2.30 -3.01
N THR A 134 -9.92 -2.38 -2.45
CA THR A 134 -9.58 -3.41 -1.44
C THR A 134 -10.43 -3.25 -0.19
N LEU A 135 -10.60 -2.03 0.32
CA LEU A 135 -11.46 -1.75 1.48
C LEU A 135 -12.91 -2.15 1.23
N VAL A 136 -13.47 -1.76 0.10
CA VAL A 136 -14.88 -2.02 -0.24
C VAL A 136 -15.10 -3.52 -0.48
N SER A 137 -14.29 -4.15 -1.35
CA SER A 137 -14.46 -5.55 -1.73
C SER A 137 -14.28 -6.51 -0.55
N ARG A 138 -13.36 -6.21 0.36
CA ARG A 138 -13.15 -6.99 1.58
C ARG A 138 -14.21 -6.66 2.63
N GLY A 139 -14.55 -5.37 2.81
CA GLY A 139 -15.53 -4.92 3.78
C GLY A 139 -16.92 -5.53 3.56
N ILE A 140 -17.38 -5.63 2.32
CA ILE A 140 -18.67 -6.26 1.99
C ILE A 140 -18.66 -7.78 2.28
N ASN A 141 -17.52 -8.44 2.06
CA ASN A 141 -17.42 -9.90 2.12
C ASN A 141 -17.01 -10.45 3.49
N GLU A 142 -16.49 -9.61 4.40
CA GLU A 142 -16.01 -10.03 5.71
C GLU A 142 -16.90 -9.48 6.83
N ARG A 143 -17.78 -10.33 7.35
CA ARG A 143 -18.63 -10.04 8.53
C ARG A 143 -17.84 -10.18 9.83
N GLY A 144 -16.78 -9.39 10.01
CA GLY A 144 -15.89 -9.54 11.17
C GLY A 144 -15.46 -8.20 11.78
N ARG A 145 -14.60 -8.27 12.81
CA ARG A 145 -13.98 -7.09 13.40
C ARG A 145 -12.90 -6.56 12.46
N PHE A 146 -13.23 -5.56 11.64
CA PHE A 146 -12.30 -4.91 10.70
C PHE A 146 -10.99 -4.47 11.36
N GLY A 147 -11.06 -4.00 12.62
CA GLY A 147 -9.88 -3.58 13.36
C GLY A 147 -8.85 -4.67 13.66
N ALA A 148 -9.19 -5.96 13.48
CA ALA A 148 -8.25 -7.07 13.60
C ALA A 148 -7.59 -7.47 12.28
N GLN A 149 -7.99 -6.86 11.16
CA GLN A 149 -7.56 -7.24 9.82
C GLN A 149 -6.45 -6.32 9.32
N ASP A 150 -5.39 -6.93 8.77
CA ASP A 150 -4.23 -6.20 8.22
C ASP A 150 -4.59 -5.37 6.99
N TRP A 151 -5.38 -5.94 6.07
CA TRP A 151 -5.81 -5.26 4.85
C TRP A 151 -6.55 -3.96 5.14
N PHE A 152 -7.33 -3.90 6.25
CA PHE A 152 -8.09 -2.70 6.60
C PHE A 152 -7.17 -1.53 6.96
N TRP A 153 -6.27 -1.73 7.91
CA TRP A 153 -5.37 -0.68 8.38
C TRP A 153 -4.41 -0.21 7.30
N ILE A 154 -3.84 -1.15 6.54
CA ILE A 154 -2.88 -0.83 5.49
C ILE A 154 -3.58 -0.12 4.33
N SER A 155 -4.74 -0.59 3.86
CA SER A 155 -5.45 0.08 2.77
C SER A 155 -5.99 1.45 3.20
N ALA A 156 -6.48 1.62 4.45
CA ALA A 156 -6.89 2.92 4.97
C ALA A 156 -5.71 3.90 5.03
N GLY A 157 -4.55 3.44 5.52
CA GLY A 157 -3.33 4.25 5.50
C GLY A 157 -2.89 4.62 4.08
N LEU A 158 -2.98 3.68 3.13
CA LEU A 158 -2.64 3.95 1.72
C LEU A 158 -3.60 4.93 1.05
N VAL A 159 -4.90 4.93 1.40
CA VAL A 159 -5.86 5.93 0.90
C VAL A 159 -5.47 7.32 1.37
N LEU A 160 -5.10 7.48 2.64
CA LEU A 160 -4.65 8.77 3.16
C LEU A 160 -3.32 9.21 2.52
N TYR A 161 -2.35 8.31 2.45
CA TYR A 161 -1.04 8.56 1.85
C TYR A 161 -1.17 8.97 0.38
N ALA A 162 -1.85 8.17 -0.42
CA ALA A 162 -2.05 8.41 -1.84
C ALA A 162 -2.95 9.63 -2.11
N GLY A 163 -3.95 9.88 -1.26
CA GLY A 163 -4.79 11.08 -1.35
C GLY A 163 -3.98 12.37 -1.22
N LEU A 164 -2.99 12.40 -0.31
CA LEU A 164 -2.06 13.52 -0.21
C LEU A 164 -1.18 13.67 -1.43
N THR A 165 -0.67 12.55 -1.95
CA THR A 165 0.13 12.51 -3.18
C THR A 165 -0.63 13.07 -4.39
N VAL A 166 -1.94 12.86 -4.44
CA VAL A 166 -2.81 13.43 -5.49
C VAL A 166 -3.07 14.92 -5.28
N ALA A 167 -3.35 15.33 -4.05
CA ALA A 167 -3.85 16.68 -3.78
C ALA A 167 -2.73 17.73 -3.67
N LEU A 168 -1.58 17.33 -3.12
CA LEU A 168 -0.54 18.30 -2.76
C LEU A 168 0.17 18.97 -3.94
N PRO A 169 0.60 18.24 -5.02
CA PRO A 169 1.34 18.88 -6.11
C PRO A 169 0.56 20.03 -6.77
N PRO A 170 -0.71 19.85 -7.19
CA PRO A 170 -1.48 20.94 -7.77
C PRO A 170 -1.79 22.04 -6.74
N ALA A 171 -2.08 21.68 -5.48
CA ALA A 171 -2.31 22.67 -4.42
C ALA A 171 -1.05 23.49 -4.14
N SER A 172 0.12 22.86 -4.09
CA SER A 172 1.39 23.55 -3.87
C SER A 172 1.71 24.53 -4.99
N TYR A 173 1.48 24.15 -6.25
CA TYR A 173 1.65 25.05 -7.39
C TYR A 173 0.74 26.29 -7.30
N TRP A 174 -0.53 26.08 -6.97
CA TRP A 174 -1.48 27.16 -6.79
C TRP A 174 -1.10 28.07 -5.60
N LEU A 175 -0.70 27.48 -4.46
CA LEU A 175 -0.27 28.23 -3.29
C LEU A 175 0.98 29.06 -3.57
N LEU A 176 1.99 28.49 -4.24
CA LEU A 176 3.22 29.21 -4.59
C LEU A 176 2.94 30.46 -5.44
N THR A 177 1.93 30.39 -6.31
CA THR A 177 1.59 31.50 -7.21
C THR A 177 0.69 32.56 -6.58
N ARG A 178 -0.15 32.20 -5.60
CA ARG A 178 -1.17 33.06 -5.03
C ARG A 178 -0.94 33.42 -3.56
N HIS A 179 -0.43 32.48 -2.77
CA HIS A 179 -0.32 32.59 -1.32
C HIS A 179 0.96 31.88 -0.80
N PRO A 180 2.15 32.39 -1.15
CA PRO A 180 3.41 31.75 -0.80
C PRO A 180 3.60 31.58 0.71
N GLU A 181 2.97 32.42 1.53
CA GLU A 181 2.99 32.34 2.99
C GLU A 181 2.30 31.08 3.55
N LEU A 182 1.35 30.48 2.79
CA LEU A 182 0.62 29.30 3.20
C LEU A 182 1.31 27.98 2.83
N VAL A 183 2.33 28.03 1.98
CA VAL A 183 3.04 26.83 1.49
C VAL A 183 3.61 26.04 2.66
N ILE A 184 4.26 26.67 3.62
CA ILE A 184 4.85 26.01 4.79
C ILE A 184 3.76 25.28 5.58
N ARG A 185 2.62 25.92 5.82
CA ARG A 185 1.49 25.30 6.55
C ARG A 185 0.89 24.12 5.80
N ALA A 186 0.82 24.20 4.46
CA ALA A 186 0.36 23.07 3.64
C ALA A 186 1.29 21.85 3.77
N TYR A 187 2.61 22.06 3.81
CA TYR A 187 3.58 20.99 4.04
C TYR A 187 3.55 20.47 5.48
N GLU A 188 3.31 21.31 6.48
CA GLU A 188 3.10 20.87 7.86
C GLU A 188 1.85 19.97 7.98
N LEU A 189 0.75 20.36 7.33
CA LEU A 189 -0.47 19.56 7.30
C LEU A 189 -0.23 18.22 6.57
N LYS A 190 0.49 18.27 5.42
CA LYS A 190 0.91 17.05 4.72
C LYS A 190 1.65 16.11 5.66
N ALA A 191 2.70 16.58 6.31
CA ALA A 191 3.53 15.76 7.18
C ALA A 191 2.73 15.16 8.35
N ALA A 192 1.77 15.90 8.92
CA ALA A 192 0.89 15.40 9.96
C ALA A 192 -0.02 14.26 9.45
N ILE A 193 -0.67 14.44 8.30
CA ILE A 193 -1.57 13.40 7.73
C ILE A 193 -0.75 12.19 7.25
N GLU A 194 0.42 12.40 6.66
CA GLU A 194 1.32 11.34 6.23
C GLU A 194 1.80 10.50 7.43
N THR A 195 2.14 11.15 8.54
CA THR A 195 2.46 10.46 9.79
C THR A 195 1.31 9.56 10.25
N VAL A 196 0.07 10.05 10.24
CA VAL A 196 -1.11 9.25 10.57
C VAL A 196 -1.26 8.07 9.60
N ALA A 197 -1.10 8.29 8.30
CA ALA A 197 -1.16 7.23 7.29
C ALA A 197 -0.13 6.12 7.55
N LEU A 198 1.11 6.50 7.85
CA LEU A 198 2.20 5.56 8.14
C LEU A 198 1.99 4.81 9.46
N LEU A 199 1.40 5.44 10.47
CA LEU A 199 0.98 4.78 11.71
C LEU A 199 -0.12 3.73 11.45
N LEU A 200 -1.11 4.02 10.61
CA LEU A 200 -2.14 3.06 10.21
C LEU A 200 -1.52 1.86 9.48
N ILE A 201 -0.63 2.11 8.52
CA ILE A 201 0.09 1.05 7.81
C ILE A 201 0.88 0.19 8.79
N SER A 202 1.61 0.83 9.71
CA SER A 202 2.40 0.14 10.75
C SER A 202 1.53 -0.69 11.68
N ARG A 203 0.36 -0.17 12.08
CA ARG A 203 -0.64 -0.91 12.87
C ARG A 203 -1.07 -2.20 12.16
N GLY A 204 -1.26 -2.13 10.83
CA GLY A 204 -1.61 -3.29 10.01
C GLY A 204 -0.54 -4.38 10.01
N MET A 205 0.75 -4.04 10.18
CA MET A 205 1.84 -5.02 10.25
C MET A 205 1.74 -5.94 11.48
N PHE A 206 1.16 -5.46 12.58
CA PHE A 206 1.00 -6.23 13.82
C PHE A 206 -0.30 -7.04 13.91
N CYS A 207 -1.22 -6.91 12.94
CA CYS A 207 -2.44 -7.71 12.94
C CYS A 207 -2.12 -9.21 12.86
N PRO A 208 -2.85 -10.08 13.58
CA PRO A 208 -2.65 -11.51 13.49
C PRO A 208 -2.90 -11.99 12.06
N THR A 209 -2.01 -12.83 11.56
CA THR A 209 -2.26 -13.51 10.28
C THR A 209 -3.35 -14.55 10.52
N PRO A 210 -4.48 -14.55 9.76
CA PRO A 210 -5.49 -15.58 9.91
C PRO A 210 -4.84 -16.95 9.77
N ALA A 211 -5.07 -17.82 10.78
CA ALA A 211 -4.55 -19.18 10.76
C ALA A 211 -5.01 -19.82 9.43
N ARG A 212 -4.05 -20.37 8.68
CA ARG A 212 -4.37 -21.19 7.51
C ARG A 212 -5.26 -22.31 8.04
N PRO A 213 -6.48 -22.53 7.53
CA PRO A 213 -7.25 -23.68 7.94
C PRO A 213 -6.33 -24.89 7.80
N SER A 214 -5.99 -25.51 8.94
CA SER A 214 -5.25 -26.76 8.93
C SER A 214 -6.06 -27.67 8.04
N GLY A 215 -5.48 -28.03 6.87
CA GLY A 215 -6.12 -28.92 5.92
C GLY A 215 -6.66 -30.08 6.70
N GLY A 216 -7.99 -30.21 6.70
CA GLY A 216 -8.67 -31.19 7.52
C GLY A 216 -7.93 -32.51 7.34
N SER A 217 -7.39 -33.02 8.46
CA SER A 217 -7.08 -34.42 8.55
C SER A 217 -8.32 -35.10 8.01
N SER A 218 -8.21 -35.69 6.82
CA SER A 218 -9.23 -36.57 6.29
C SER A 218 -9.50 -37.56 7.42
N SER A 219 -10.51 -37.25 8.22
CA SER A 219 -11.11 -38.23 9.10
C SER A 219 -11.45 -39.38 8.17
N ARG A 220 -10.57 -40.39 8.19
CA ARG A 220 -10.87 -41.72 7.64
C ARG A 220 -12.27 -42.03 8.18
N GLU A 221 -13.23 -41.91 7.30
CA GLU A 221 -14.56 -42.44 7.50
C GLU A 221 -14.37 -43.90 7.90
N PRO A 222 -14.76 -44.33 9.12
CA PRO A 222 -14.63 -45.73 9.45
C PRO A 222 -15.50 -46.47 8.45
N SER A 223 -14.86 -47.35 7.68
CA SER A 223 -15.51 -48.26 6.73
C SER A 223 -16.68 -48.94 7.44
N ARG A 224 -17.89 -48.43 7.19
CA ARG A 224 -19.12 -49.12 7.57
C ARG A 224 -19.10 -50.45 6.87
N SER A 225 -18.74 -51.51 7.61
CA SER A 225 -18.96 -52.89 7.26
C SER A 225 -20.46 -53.06 6.97
N ARG A 226 -20.79 -53.19 5.68
CA ARG A 226 -22.08 -53.65 5.23
C ARG A 226 -22.26 -55.06 5.78
N SER A 227 -22.94 -55.20 6.90
CA SER A 227 -23.57 -56.44 7.29
C SER A 227 -24.75 -56.69 6.35
N SER A 228 -24.55 -57.62 5.43
CA SER A 228 -25.60 -58.21 4.65
C SER A 228 -26.49 -59.03 5.59
N SER A 229 -27.65 -58.48 5.96
CA SER A 229 -28.75 -59.30 6.48
C SER A 229 -29.75 -59.50 5.33
N SER A 230 -29.64 -60.67 4.72
CA SER A 230 -30.69 -61.33 4.00
C SER A 230 -31.86 -61.54 4.93
N ASP A 231 -32.96 -60.87 4.76
CA ASP A 231 -34.23 -61.39 5.30
C ASP A 231 -35.27 -61.45 4.17
N SER A 232 -35.60 -62.68 3.90
CA SER A 232 -36.57 -63.19 2.96
C SER A 232 -37.97 -63.14 3.55
N SER A 233 -38.92 -63.00 2.66
CA SER A 233 -40.33 -63.33 2.84
C SER A 233 -41.25 -62.38 3.55
N ARG A 234 -42.17 -61.77 2.75
CA ARG A 234 -43.60 -62.05 2.90
C ARG A 234 -44.42 -61.44 1.75
N PRO A 235 -45.38 -62.22 1.20
CA PRO A 235 -46.32 -61.73 0.21
C PRO A 235 -47.56 -61.12 0.90
N TRP A 236 -48.17 -60.16 0.25
CA TRP A 236 -49.60 -59.91 0.03
C TRP A 236 -49.81 -58.74 -0.92
#